data_c988d94969e32dec2f58cef5727bea15
#
_entry.id   c988d94969e32dec2f58cef5727bea15
#
_cell.length_a   1.000
_cell.length_b   1.000
_cell.length_c   1.000
_cell.angle_alpha   90.00
_cell.angle_beta   90.00
_cell.angle_gamma   90.00
#
_symmetry.space_group_name_H-M   'P 1'
#
loop_
_entity.id
_entity.type
_entity.pdbx_description
1 polymer ?
#
loop_
_entity_poly.entity_id
_entity_poly.type
_entity_poly.pdbx_seq_one_letter_code
_entity_poly.pdbx_strand_id
1 'polypeptide(L)'
;IDAKKQLSIQVHPDDEHAIRNGLKRGKTEMWYIMDSDENAKLRAGMKEKITPEQYKQMVENDTITEAIAEYKVKEGDCFFLPAGRIHSIGTGCFLAEIQQTSDVTYRIYDFKRKDKDGNYRELHTEEAAECIDYNVEPNYRTEYTPVKNEGVALVECPYFTTAVYDLNEPMTLDYSELDSFVILIGLKGSGEIT
;
A
#
# COMPACT_ATOMS: atom_id res chain seq x y z
N ILE A 1 10.20 3.52 -0.61
CA ILE A 1 10.39 2.45 -1.64
C ILE A 1 10.73 3.09 -2.96
N ASP A 2 11.81 2.65 -3.60
CA ASP A 2 12.20 3.01 -4.96
C ASP A 2 12.09 1.73 -5.84
N ALA A 3 10.99 1.61 -6.56
CA ALA A 3 10.64 0.39 -7.28
C ALA A 3 11.33 0.30 -8.65
N LYS A 4 12.58 -0.15 -8.68
CA LYS A 4 13.33 -0.41 -9.92
C LYS A 4 12.79 -1.58 -10.74
N LYS A 5 11.96 -2.43 -10.13
CA LYS A 5 11.30 -3.58 -10.77
C LYS A 5 9.89 -3.72 -10.22
N GLN A 6 9.01 -4.34 -11.00
CA GLN A 6 7.68 -4.72 -10.55
C GLN A 6 7.75 -5.55 -9.25
N LEU A 7 7.04 -5.17 -8.21
CA LEU A 7 6.89 -5.98 -7.01
C LEU A 7 5.83 -7.07 -7.23
N SER A 8 5.85 -8.12 -6.38
CA SER A 8 4.81 -9.16 -6.43
C SER A 8 3.44 -8.59 -6.14
N ILE A 9 2.42 -9.24 -6.68
CA ILE A 9 1.05 -9.05 -6.22
C ILE A 9 0.92 -9.75 -4.87
N GLN A 10 0.36 -9.06 -3.89
CA GLN A 10 0.30 -9.53 -2.51
C GLN A 10 -0.92 -8.99 -1.79
N VAL A 11 -1.20 -9.59 -0.64
CA VAL A 11 -2.19 -9.14 0.33
C VAL A 11 -1.65 -9.36 1.73
N HIS A 12 -2.12 -8.55 2.67
CA HIS A 12 -1.78 -8.69 4.08
C HIS A 12 -3.02 -9.02 4.91
N PRO A 13 -2.91 -9.91 5.90
CA PRO A 13 -4.00 -10.20 6.81
C PRO A 13 -4.25 -9.05 7.78
N ASP A 14 -5.44 -9.01 8.38
CA ASP A 14 -5.71 -8.23 9.58
C ASP A 14 -5.10 -8.89 10.84
N ASP A 15 -5.21 -8.22 12.00
CA ASP A 15 -4.64 -8.72 13.25
C ASP A 15 -5.32 -10.03 13.69
N GLU A 16 -6.63 -10.17 13.52
CA GLU A 16 -7.37 -11.38 13.91
C GLU A 16 -6.93 -12.58 13.07
N HIS A 17 -6.90 -12.44 11.75
CA HIS A 17 -6.45 -13.49 10.84
C HIS A 17 -4.97 -13.84 11.11
N ALA A 18 -4.11 -12.84 11.30
CA ALA A 18 -2.71 -13.06 11.60
C ALA A 18 -2.51 -13.89 12.89
N ILE A 19 -3.17 -13.50 13.98
CA ILE A 19 -3.08 -14.20 15.28
C ILE A 19 -3.61 -15.63 15.16
N ARG A 20 -4.75 -15.84 14.49
CA ARG A 20 -5.32 -17.16 14.25
C ARG A 20 -4.35 -18.10 13.51
N ASN A 21 -3.52 -17.56 12.65
CA ASN A 21 -2.51 -18.30 11.88
C ASN A 21 -1.11 -18.31 12.53
N GLY A 22 -1.00 -17.96 13.81
CA GLY A 22 0.24 -18.02 14.56
C GLY A 22 1.22 -16.87 14.29
N LEU A 23 0.77 -15.82 13.61
CA LEU A 23 1.51 -14.59 13.37
C LEU A 23 1.25 -13.58 14.50
N LYS A 24 2.05 -12.52 14.57
CA LYS A 24 1.94 -11.55 15.67
C LYS A 24 0.92 -10.44 15.40
N ARG A 25 0.88 -9.94 14.17
CA ARG A 25 0.08 -8.79 13.75
C ARG A 25 -0.26 -8.87 12.28
N GLY A 26 -1.36 -8.24 11.90
CA GLY A 26 -1.70 -7.94 10.52
C GLY A 26 -0.85 -6.80 9.94
N LYS A 27 -1.19 -6.38 8.74
CA LYS A 27 -0.48 -5.27 8.08
C LYS A 27 -1.47 -4.41 7.30
N THR A 28 -1.83 -3.28 7.88
CA THR A 28 -2.49 -2.17 7.21
C THR A 28 -1.43 -1.15 6.85
N GLU A 29 -1.51 -0.60 5.65
CA GLU A 29 -0.52 0.34 5.13
C GLU A 29 -1.15 1.46 4.30
N MET A 30 -0.36 2.47 3.98
CA MET A 30 -0.70 3.48 3.01
C MET A 30 0.53 3.85 2.18
N TRP A 31 0.29 4.29 0.96
CA TRP A 31 1.33 4.79 0.06
C TRP A 31 1.09 6.24 -0.30
N TYR A 32 2.17 7.02 -0.28
CA TYR A 32 2.20 8.36 -0.82
C TYR A 32 3.26 8.43 -1.93
N ILE A 33 2.85 8.77 -3.14
CA ILE A 33 3.74 8.82 -4.30
C ILE A 33 4.57 10.11 -4.24
N MET A 34 5.88 9.94 -4.03
CA MET A 34 6.84 11.05 -3.95
C MET A 34 7.32 11.47 -5.34
N ASP A 35 7.46 10.50 -6.25
CA ASP A 35 7.83 10.71 -7.65
C ASP A 35 7.47 9.44 -8.46
N SER A 36 7.41 9.57 -9.77
CA SER A 36 7.14 8.43 -10.65
C SER A 36 7.67 8.63 -12.06
N ASP A 37 8.11 7.55 -12.69
CA ASP A 37 8.38 7.55 -14.12
C ASP A 37 7.09 7.80 -14.90
N GLU A 38 7.20 8.28 -16.15
CA GLU A 38 6.06 8.69 -16.99
C GLU A 38 4.96 7.62 -17.13
N ASN A 39 5.36 6.35 -17.14
CA ASN A 39 4.44 5.21 -17.30
C ASN A 39 4.32 4.33 -16.06
N ALA A 40 4.77 4.85 -14.91
CA ALA A 40 4.68 4.12 -13.66
C ALA A 40 3.22 3.83 -13.29
N LYS A 41 2.98 2.62 -12.83
CA LYS A 41 1.66 2.15 -12.43
C LYS A 41 1.76 1.31 -11.16
N LEU A 42 0.69 1.28 -10.41
CA LEU A 42 0.51 0.34 -9.31
C LEU A 42 -0.86 -0.34 -9.41
N ARG A 43 -1.06 -1.37 -8.61
CA ARG A 43 -2.35 -2.05 -8.48
C ARG A 43 -2.84 -1.95 -7.05
N ALA A 44 -4.14 -1.67 -6.89
CA ALA A 44 -4.80 -1.60 -5.59
C ALA A 44 -6.27 -1.98 -5.72
N GLY A 45 -6.68 -3.04 -5.00
CA GLY A 45 -8.05 -3.51 -4.90
C GLY A 45 -8.55 -4.27 -6.12
N MET A 46 -9.76 -4.79 -5.99
CA MET A 46 -10.41 -5.58 -7.03
C MET A 46 -11.05 -4.67 -8.09
N LYS A 47 -10.85 -5.00 -9.37
CA LYS A 47 -11.50 -4.31 -10.51
C LYS A 47 -12.90 -4.84 -10.77
N GLU A 48 -13.11 -6.11 -10.47
CA GLU A 48 -14.38 -6.80 -10.64
C GLU A 48 -14.61 -7.79 -9.48
N LYS A 49 -15.86 -8.11 -9.25
CA LYS A 49 -16.24 -9.05 -8.20
C LYS A 49 -15.96 -10.48 -8.66
N ILE A 50 -15.10 -11.16 -7.93
CA ILE A 50 -14.79 -12.59 -8.16
C ILE A 50 -15.01 -13.38 -6.86
N THR A 51 -15.14 -14.70 -6.97
CA THR A 51 -15.19 -15.58 -5.80
C THR A 51 -13.78 -16.07 -5.43
N PRO A 52 -13.56 -16.60 -4.20
CA PRO A 52 -12.30 -17.23 -3.84
C PRO A 52 -11.87 -18.35 -4.79
N GLU A 53 -12.82 -19.13 -5.34
CA GLU A 53 -12.55 -20.18 -6.30
C GLU A 53 -12.06 -19.60 -7.63
N GLN A 54 -12.72 -18.55 -8.12
CA GLN A 54 -12.29 -17.83 -9.33
C GLN A 54 -10.90 -17.22 -9.13
N TYR A 55 -10.64 -16.62 -7.97
CA TYR A 55 -9.32 -16.11 -7.62
C TYR A 55 -8.24 -17.21 -7.77
N LYS A 56 -8.43 -18.39 -7.17
CA LYS A 56 -7.47 -19.50 -7.24
C LYS A 56 -7.25 -19.95 -8.67
N GLN A 57 -8.31 -20.07 -9.47
CA GLN A 57 -8.22 -20.41 -10.89
C GLN A 57 -7.43 -19.33 -11.69
N MET A 58 -7.64 -18.04 -11.39
CA MET A 58 -6.91 -16.96 -12.05
C MET A 58 -5.42 -16.95 -11.67
N VAL A 59 -5.07 -17.29 -10.43
CA VAL A 59 -3.67 -17.47 -10.02
C VAL A 59 -3.03 -18.63 -10.75
N GLU A 60 -3.70 -19.79 -10.83
CA GLU A 60 -3.23 -20.98 -11.53
C GLU A 60 -3.01 -20.71 -13.03
N ASN A 61 -3.91 -19.94 -13.65
CA ASN A 61 -3.88 -19.61 -15.07
C ASN A 61 -3.04 -18.35 -15.41
N ASP A 62 -2.36 -17.72 -14.42
CA ASP A 62 -1.58 -16.48 -14.58
C ASP A 62 -2.40 -15.25 -15.03
N THR A 63 -3.69 -15.23 -14.77
CA THR A 63 -4.61 -14.16 -15.21
C THR A 63 -5.07 -13.23 -14.08
N ILE A 64 -4.61 -13.44 -12.85
CA ILE A 64 -5.04 -12.66 -11.68
C ILE A 64 -4.87 -11.15 -11.85
N THR A 65 -3.91 -10.70 -12.65
CA THR A 65 -3.70 -9.28 -12.96
C THR A 65 -4.91 -8.62 -13.63
N GLU A 66 -5.77 -9.40 -14.30
CA GLU A 66 -6.95 -8.89 -15.01
C GLU A 66 -8.07 -8.48 -14.05
N ALA A 67 -8.11 -9.12 -12.86
CA ALA A 67 -9.12 -8.86 -11.84
C ALA A 67 -8.75 -7.71 -10.88
N ILE A 68 -7.53 -7.14 -10.97
CA ILE A 68 -7.03 -6.13 -10.05
C ILE A 68 -7.02 -4.75 -10.73
N ALA A 69 -7.51 -3.73 -10.02
CA ALA A 69 -7.52 -2.38 -10.55
C ALA A 69 -6.08 -1.83 -10.68
N GLU A 70 -5.77 -1.25 -11.84
CA GLU A 70 -4.46 -0.67 -12.16
C GLU A 70 -4.59 0.86 -12.27
N TYR A 71 -3.64 1.57 -11.67
CA TYR A 71 -3.59 3.03 -11.66
C TYR A 71 -2.28 3.53 -12.23
N LYS A 72 -2.34 4.42 -13.21
CA LYS A 72 -1.19 5.28 -13.56
C LYS A 72 -1.03 6.29 -12.41
N VAL A 73 0.19 6.46 -11.92
CA VAL A 73 0.46 7.29 -10.74
C VAL A 73 1.31 8.50 -11.07
N LYS A 74 1.21 9.50 -10.22
CA LYS A 74 2.01 10.72 -10.25
C LYS A 74 2.31 11.21 -8.85
N GLU A 75 3.27 12.14 -8.70
CA GLU A 75 3.57 12.82 -7.43
C GLU A 75 2.28 13.33 -6.77
N GLY A 76 2.13 13.06 -5.48
CA GLY A 76 0.98 13.44 -4.68
C GLY A 76 -0.17 12.43 -4.66
N ASP A 77 -0.16 11.41 -5.48
CA ASP A 77 -1.18 10.34 -5.36
C ASP A 77 -1.02 9.60 -4.04
N CYS A 78 -2.15 9.28 -3.41
CA CYS A 78 -2.20 8.56 -2.14
C CYS A 78 -3.13 7.35 -2.25
N PHE A 79 -2.75 6.24 -1.63
CA PHE A 79 -3.54 5.01 -1.57
C PHE A 79 -3.57 4.47 -0.16
N PHE A 80 -4.75 4.24 0.38
CA PHE A 80 -4.93 3.52 1.63
C PHE A 80 -5.15 2.04 1.34
N LEU A 81 -4.37 1.20 1.98
CA LEU A 81 -4.34 -0.25 1.80
C LEU A 81 -4.62 -0.96 3.13
N PRO A 82 -5.89 -0.98 3.58
CA PRO A 82 -6.26 -1.77 4.75
C PRO A 82 -5.93 -3.24 4.51
N ALA A 83 -5.75 -3.99 5.58
CA ALA A 83 -5.63 -5.44 5.52
C ALA A 83 -6.72 -6.03 4.62
N GLY A 84 -6.39 -7.07 3.87
CA GLY A 84 -7.27 -7.68 2.87
C GLY A 84 -7.25 -7.03 1.48
N ARG A 85 -6.71 -5.83 1.32
CA ARG A 85 -6.63 -5.18 0.01
C ARG A 85 -5.47 -5.73 -0.81
N ILE A 86 -5.80 -6.40 -1.91
CA ILE A 86 -4.80 -6.91 -2.87
C ILE A 86 -4.09 -5.74 -3.56
N HIS A 87 -2.77 -5.80 -3.70
CA HIS A 87 -2.00 -4.68 -4.24
C HIS A 87 -0.65 -5.12 -4.84
N SER A 88 -0.03 -4.20 -5.59
CA SER A 88 1.33 -4.36 -6.14
C SER A 88 1.89 -3.01 -6.57
N ILE A 89 3.16 -2.75 -6.27
CA ILE A 89 3.89 -1.58 -6.75
C ILE A 89 4.56 -1.93 -8.08
N GLY A 90 4.31 -1.13 -9.11
CA GLY A 90 4.95 -1.28 -10.41
C GLY A 90 6.32 -0.61 -10.50
N THR A 91 7.04 -0.94 -11.56
CA THR A 91 8.33 -0.31 -11.86
C THR A 91 8.17 1.20 -12.05
N GLY A 92 9.15 1.97 -11.57
CA GLY A 92 9.19 3.41 -11.72
C GLY A 92 8.41 4.19 -10.66
N CYS A 93 7.80 3.52 -9.68
CA CYS A 93 7.18 4.20 -8.54
C CYS A 93 8.24 4.51 -7.47
N PHE A 94 8.26 5.75 -7.00
CA PHE A 94 9.00 6.17 -5.82
C PHE A 94 8.01 6.69 -4.78
N LEU A 95 7.90 6.01 -3.64
CA LEU A 95 6.85 6.27 -2.68
C LEU A 95 7.30 6.13 -1.22
N ALA A 96 6.62 6.86 -0.33
CA ALA A 96 6.64 6.62 1.10
C ALA A 96 5.55 5.60 1.45
N GLU A 97 5.92 4.56 2.20
CA GLU A 97 5.02 3.56 2.76
C GLU A 97 4.98 3.72 4.28
N ILE A 98 3.80 3.93 4.81
CA ILE A 98 3.54 3.95 6.25
C ILE A 98 2.66 2.74 6.57
N GLN A 99 3.06 1.94 7.56
CA GLN A 99 2.43 0.66 7.84
C GLN A 99 2.44 0.30 9.33
N GLN A 100 1.62 -0.68 9.72
CA GLN A 100 1.81 -1.37 10.99
C GLN A 100 3.21 -2.01 11.03
N THR A 101 3.81 -2.11 12.21
CA THR A 101 5.09 -2.80 12.43
C THR A 101 4.91 -4.32 12.24
N SER A 102 4.85 -4.74 11.00
CA SER A 102 4.67 -6.11 10.56
C SER A 102 5.35 -6.35 9.22
N ASP A 103 5.85 -7.55 9.00
CA ASP A 103 6.48 -8.00 7.76
C ASP A 103 5.68 -9.11 7.07
N VAL A 104 4.49 -9.43 7.58
CA VAL A 104 3.64 -10.47 7.02
C VAL A 104 3.21 -10.14 5.59
N THR A 105 3.41 -11.09 4.69
CA THR A 105 3.03 -10.94 3.28
C THR A 105 2.55 -12.27 2.73
N TYR A 106 1.32 -12.31 2.23
CA TYR A 106 0.84 -13.41 1.41
C TYR A 106 1.04 -13.06 -0.06
N ARG A 107 2.04 -13.70 -0.68
CA ARG A 107 2.39 -13.51 -2.08
C ARG A 107 1.43 -14.29 -2.96
N ILE A 108 0.77 -13.57 -3.87
CA ILE A 108 -0.25 -14.10 -4.77
C ILE A 108 0.34 -14.43 -6.14
N TYR A 109 1.15 -13.52 -6.68
CA TYR A 109 1.73 -13.69 -7.99
C TYR A 109 3.04 -12.93 -8.12
N ASP A 110 4.07 -13.54 -8.67
CA ASP A 110 5.41 -12.96 -8.78
C ASP A 110 5.92 -12.87 -10.23
N PHE A 111 5.04 -12.80 -11.20
CA PHE A 111 5.37 -12.64 -12.61
C PHE A 111 6.35 -13.71 -13.11
N LYS A 112 6.30 -14.92 -12.56
CA LYS A 112 7.19 -16.06 -12.88
C LYS A 112 8.67 -15.73 -12.81
N ARG A 113 9.05 -14.81 -11.92
CA ARG A 113 10.45 -14.47 -11.70
C ARG A 113 11.15 -15.57 -10.92
N LYS A 114 12.34 -15.88 -11.38
CA LYS A 114 13.24 -16.81 -10.70
C LYS A 114 14.30 -16.02 -9.93
N ASP A 115 14.71 -16.57 -8.81
CA ASP A 115 15.87 -16.10 -8.07
C ASP A 115 17.20 -16.48 -8.80
N LYS A 116 18.34 -16.13 -8.21
CA LYS A 116 19.66 -16.43 -8.76
C LYS A 116 19.95 -17.94 -8.90
N ASP A 117 19.24 -18.77 -8.15
CA ASP A 117 19.39 -20.22 -8.12
C ASP A 117 18.38 -20.92 -9.06
N GLY A 118 17.56 -20.14 -9.76
CA GLY A 118 16.57 -20.63 -10.73
C GLY A 118 15.23 -21.05 -10.12
N ASN A 119 15.00 -20.77 -8.84
CA ASN A 119 13.77 -21.13 -8.13
C ASN A 119 12.74 -20.01 -8.19
N TYR A 120 11.45 -20.39 -8.18
CA TYR A 120 10.35 -19.45 -7.96
C TYR A 120 10.19 -19.15 -6.49
N ARG A 121 9.80 -17.91 -6.16
CA ARG A 121 9.38 -17.58 -4.79
C ARG A 121 8.07 -18.30 -4.47
N GLU A 122 7.95 -18.73 -3.22
CA GLU A 122 6.73 -19.35 -2.71
C GLU A 122 5.51 -18.42 -2.87
N LEU A 123 4.39 -18.99 -3.28
CA LEU A 123 3.10 -18.33 -3.33
C LEU A 123 2.22 -18.84 -2.18
N HIS A 124 1.40 -17.96 -1.63
CA HIS A 124 0.52 -18.21 -0.49
C HIS A 124 -0.94 -18.12 -0.94
N THR A 125 -1.31 -18.94 -1.94
CA THR A 125 -2.61 -18.84 -2.63
C THR A 125 -3.78 -19.10 -1.69
N GLU A 126 -3.68 -20.08 -0.80
CA GLU A 126 -4.75 -20.45 0.12
C GLU A 126 -4.92 -19.39 1.22
N GLU A 127 -3.83 -18.98 1.85
CA GLU A 127 -3.81 -17.97 2.91
C GLU A 127 -4.31 -16.62 2.37
N ALA A 128 -3.91 -16.27 1.15
CA ALA A 128 -4.39 -15.06 0.52
C ALA A 128 -5.89 -15.13 0.20
N ALA A 129 -6.39 -16.27 -0.27
CA ALA A 129 -7.82 -16.45 -0.54
C ALA A 129 -8.71 -16.20 0.67
N GLU A 130 -8.22 -16.53 1.87
CA GLU A 130 -8.95 -16.33 3.12
C GLU A 130 -8.95 -14.88 3.62
N CYS A 131 -7.95 -14.07 3.22
CA CYS A 131 -7.82 -12.71 3.73
C CYS A 131 -8.12 -11.61 2.71
N ILE A 132 -8.25 -11.91 1.41
CA ILE A 132 -8.59 -10.92 0.39
C ILE A 132 -10.00 -10.35 0.64
N ASP A 133 -10.09 -9.02 0.63
CA ASP A 133 -11.36 -8.32 0.49
C ASP A 133 -11.79 -8.32 -0.99
N TYR A 134 -12.79 -9.14 -1.32
CA TYR A 134 -13.33 -9.30 -2.67
C TYR A 134 -14.36 -8.22 -3.06
N ASN A 135 -14.60 -7.23 -2.20
CA ASN A 135 -15.45 -6.11 -2.53
C ASN A 135 -14.76 -5.20 -3.57
N VAL A 136 -15.59 -4.61 -4.43
CA VAL A 136 -15.12 -3.68 -5.45
C VAL A 136 -15.50 -2.27 -5.03
N GLU A 137 -14.52 -1.40 -4.97
CA GLU A 137 -14.73 0.03 -4.74
C GLU A 137 -14.63 0.80 -6.07
N PRO A 138 -15.36 1.90 -6.22
CA PRO A 138 -15.33 2.70 -7.45
C PRO A 138 -13.97 3.35 -7.69
N ASN A 139 -13.23 3.65 -6.62
CA ASN A 139 -11.88 4.21 -6.66
C ASN A 139 -11.11 3.81 -5.40
N TYR A 140 -9.87 3.39 -5.56
CA TYR A 140 -8.97 3.05 -4.43
C TYR A 140 -7.94 4.15 -4.14
N ARG A 141 -7.92 5.21 -4.94
CA ARG A 141 -7.09 6.39 -4.65
C ARG A 141 -7.74 7.22 -3.56
N THR A 142 -6.95 7.64 -2.58
CA THR A 142 -7.39 8.58 -1.55
C THR A 142 -7.56 9.96 -2.16
N GLU A 143 -8.78 10.49 -2.11
CA GLU A 143 -9.08 11.84 -2.60
C GLU A 143 -8.76 12.87 -1.52
N TYR A 144 -7.95 13.86 -1.84
CA TYR A 144 -7.63 15.00 -0.98
C TYR A 144 -7.26 16.22 -1.82
N THR A 145 -7.34 17.41 -1.24
CA THR A 145 -6.93 18.65 -1.88
C THR A 145 -5.84 19.31 -1.05
N PRO A 146 -4.60 19.45 -1.54
CA PRO A 146 -3.54 20.14 -0.82
C PRO A 146 -3.92 21.60 -0.52
N VAL A 147 -3.60 22.06 0.68
CA VAL A 147 -3.80 23.45 1.12
C VAL A 147 -2.46 23.98 1.62
N LYS A 148 -2.10 25.20 1.20
CA LYS A 148 -0.85 25.85 1.65
C LYS A 148 -0.94 26.19 3.14
N ASN A 149 0.15 25.86 3.85
CA ASN A 149 0.33 26.16 5.27
C ASN A 149 -0.75 25.56 6.18
N GLU A 150 -1.33 24.44 5.76
CA GLU A 150 -2.27 23.67 6.55
C GLU A 150 -1.94 22.18 6.45
N GLY A 151 -2.26 21.43 7.50
CA GLY A 151 -2.19 19.97 7.49
C GLY A 151 -3.42 19.39 6.81
N VAL A 152 -3.22 18.60 5.77
CA VAL A 152 -4.31 17.90 5.08
C VAL A 152 -4.24 16.42 5.39
N ALA A 153 -5.25 15.89 6.06
CA ALA A 153 -5.34 14.48 6.41
C ALA A 153 -5.36 13.61 5.13
N LEU A 154 -4.54 12.57 5.11
CA LEU A 154 -4.48 11.58 4.04
C LEU A 154 -5.15 10.28 4.47
N VAL A 155 -4.74 9.75 5.60
CA VAL A 155 -5.26 8.49 6.18
C VAL A 155 -5.39 8.64 7.67
N GLU A 156 -6.51 8.18 8.19
CA GLU A 156 -6.79 8.07 9.61
C GLU A 156 -7.34 6.66 9.89
N CYS A 157 -6.60 5.88 10.66
CA CYS A 157 -6.98 4.51 10.98
C CYS A 157 -6.53 4.13 12.40
N PRO A 158 -6.94 2.98 12.95
CA PRO A 158 -6.56 2.58 14.30
C PRO A 158 -5.05 2.43 14.57
N TYR A 159 -4.24 2.38 13.52
CA TYR A 159 -2.81 2.08 13.61
C TYR A 159 -1.92 3.31 13.42
N PHE A 160 -2.36 4.26 12.60
CA PHE A 160 -1.64 5.51 12.32
C PHE A 160 -2.59 6.58 11.75
N THR A 161 -2.18 7.82 11.93
CA THR A 161 -2.76 8.98 11.24
C THR A 161 -1.66 9.63 10.42
N THR A 162 -1.95 9.97 9.16
CA THR A 162 -1.01 10.67 8.28
C THR A 162 -1.63 11.92 7.71
N ALA A 163 -0.82 12.97 7.60
CA ALA A 163 -1.19 14.22 6.95
C ALA A 163 -0.04 14.71 6.08
N VAL A 164 -0.36 15.46 5.05
CA VAL A 164 0.60 16.17 4.20
C VAL A 164 0.53 17.67 4.48
N TYR A 165 1.71 18.32 4.45
CA TYR A 165 1.87 19.74 4.64
C TYR A 165 2.64 20.32 3.46
N ASP A 166 2.10 21.36 2.85
CA ASP A 166 2.77 22.14 1.80
C ASP A 166 3.06 23.55 2.35
N LEU A 167 4.28 23.73 2.89
CA LEU A 167 4.66 24.89 3.67
C LEU A 167 5.51 25.87 2.85
N ASN A 168 5.21 27.16 2.94
CA ASN A 168 6.06 28.25 2.47
C ASN A 168 6.24 29.36 3.52
N GLU A 169 5.75 29.15 4.73
CA GLU A 169 5.92 30.00 5.91
C GLU A 169 6.01 29.14 7.19
N PRO A 170 6.50 29.71 8.30
CA PRO A 170 6.60 28.98 9.57
C PRO A 170 5.23 28.52 10.08
N MET A 171 5.20 27.30 10.62
CA MET A 171 4.03 26.73 11.27
C MET A 171 4.42 26.19 12.64
N THR A 172 3.53 26.36 13.62
CA THR A 172 3.64 25.70 14.91
C THR A 172 2.66 24.56 15.01
N LEU A 173 3.16 23.36 15.33
CA LEU A 173 2.35 22.17 15.57
C LEU A 173 2.44 21.84 17.06
N ASP A 174 1.28 21.76 17.71
CA ASP A 174 1.19 21.37 19.10
C ASP A 174 0.73 19.91 19.22
N TYR A 175 1.58 19.07 19.77
CA TYR A 175 1.34 17.65 20.03
C TYR A 175 1.35 17.33 21.53
N SER A 176 1.21 18.33 22.40
CA SER A 176 1.30 18.16 23.87
C SER A 176 0.28 17.17 24.44
N GLU A 177 -0.90 17.08 23.81
CA GLU A 177 -1.97 16.16 24.23
C GLU A 177 -1.89 14.76 23.55
N LEU A 178 -0.89 14.53 22.69
CA LEU A 178 -0.76 13.28 21.97
C LEU A 178 0.04 12.27 22.81
N ASP A 179 -0.61 11.18 23.23
CA ASP A 179 0.06 10.05 23.91
C ASP A 179 0.68 9.07 22.88
N SER A 180 1.53 9.59 22.02
CA SER A 180 2.24 8.83 21.00
C SER A 180 3.44 9.61 20.46
N PHE A 181 4.17 9.03 19.53
CA PHE A 181 5.23 9.71 18.80
C PHE A 181 4.73 10.30 17.48
N VAL A 182 5.46 11.30 17.00
CA VAL A 182 5.26 11.91 15.68
C VAL A 182 6.52 11.75 14.85
N ILE A 183 6.35 11.39 13.58
CA ILE A 183 7.45 11.33 12.61
C ILE A 183 7.19 12.40 11.55
N LEU A 184 8.14 13.31 11.38
CA LEU A 184 8.15 14.29 10.30
C LEU A 184 9.06 13.80 9.18
N ILE A 185 8.53 13.69 7.97
CA ILE A 185 9.26 13.21 6.79
C ILE A 185 9.33 14.36 5.77
N GLY A 186 10.54 14.87 5.54
CA GLY A 186 10.78 15.85 4.48
C GLY A 186 10.70 15.18 3.11
N LEU A 187 9.67 15.49 2.33
CA LEU A 187 9.47 14.91 1.00
C LEU A 187 10.17 15.74 -0.08
N LYS A 188 10.15 17.08 0.05
CA LYS A 188 10.69 18.01 -0.96
C LYS A 188 11.04 19.34 -0.31
N GLY A 189 12.07 20.00 -0.83
CA GLY A 189 12.50 21.31 -0.32
C GLY A 189 13.45 21.22 0.87
N SER A 190 13.52 22.31 1.63
CA SER A 190 14.37 22.44 2.82
C SER A 190 13.65 23.29 3.88
N GLY A 191 13.89 22.99 5.13
CA GLY A 191 13.32 23.69 6.28
C GLY A 191 14.11 23.43 7.55
N GLU A 192 13.74 24.08 8.64
CA GLU A 192 14.31 23.92 9.97
C GLU A 192 13.19 23.55 10.94
N ILE A 193 13.46 22.62 11.83
CA ILE A 193 12.58 22.21 12.93
C ILE A 193 13.25 22.66 14.23
N THR A 194 12.55 23.44 15.05
CA THR A 194 13.04 23.99 16.34
C THR A 194 12.17 23.55 17.50
#